data_24b43abf5a1c463cbe20f0efb6e723c3
#
_entry.id   24b43abf5a1c463cbe20f0efb6e723c3
#
_cell.length_a   1.000
_cell.length_b   1.000
_cell.length_c   1.000
_cell.angle_alpha   90.00
_cell.angle_beta   90.00
_cell.angle_gamma   90.00
#
_symmetry.space_group_name_H-M   'P 1'
#
loop_
_entity.id
_entity.type
_entity.pdbx_description
1 polymer ?
#
loop_
_entity_poly.entity_id
_entity_poly.type
_entity_poly.pdbx_seq_one_letter_code
_entity_poly.pdbx_strand_id
1 'polypeptide(L)'
;MIAICPNPFRDTELKYTLEAQKILHADGFETVICPVFADDAPESIPSGIETAALRPALSDCELAIVIGGDGTILSVAREMHGFSIPLLGVNLGTKGFMTALEPEELSSLRCGYRAPYIIAAAR
;
A
#
# COMPACT_ATOMS: atom_id res chain seq x y z
N MET A 1 -1.54 -7.56 10.75
CA MET A 1 -2.21 -6.47 10.01
C MET A 1 -1.40 -6.06 8.80
N ILE A 2 -2.04 -5.65 7.74
CA ILE A 2 -1.37 -5.19 6.52
C ILE A 2 -1.67 -3.72 6.29
N ALA A 3 -0.63 -2.91 6.13
CA ALA A 3 -0.79 -1.51 5.79
C ALA A 3 -0.95 -1.36 4.28
N ILE A 4 -1.95 -0.60 3.86
CA ILE A 4 -2.15 -0.27 2.44
C ILE A 4 -1.88 1.23 2.31
N CYS A 5 -0.89 1.58 1.50
CA CYS A 5 -0.36 2.94 1.39
C CYS A 5 -0.59 3.48 -0.02
N PRO A 6 -1.78 4.05 -0.28
CA PRO A 6 -2.07 4.59 -1.61
C PRO A 6 -1.52 5.99 -1.78
N ASN A 7 -1.22 6.34 -3.03
CA ASN A 7 -1.06 7.71 -3.46
C ASN A 7 -2.43 8.21 -3.94
N PRO A 8 -3.13 9.05 -3.16
CA PRO A 8 -4.49 9.45 -3.51
C PRO A 8 -4.59 10.31 -4.77
N PHE A 9 -3.47 10.89 -5.23
CA PHE A 9 -3.43 11.59 -6.51
C PHE A 9 -3.49 10.63 -7.71
N ARG A 10 -3.13 9.38 -7.50
CA ARG A 10 -3.11 8.34 -8.54
C ARG A 10 -4.25 7.36 -8.38
N ASP A 11 -4.53 6.95 -7.16
CA ASP A 11 -5.61 6.01 -6.85
C ASP A 11 -6.90 6.79 -6.60
N THR A 12 -7.55 7.21 -7.67
CA THR A 12 -8.74 8.05 -7.62
C THR A 12 -9.84 7.36 -6.81
N GLU A 13 -10.37 8.08 -5.81
CA GLU A 13 -11.38 7.58 -4.88
C GLU A 13 -10.93 6.31 -4.13
N LEU A 14 -9.62 6.09 -4.08
CA LEU A 14 -9.01 4.91 -3.47
C LEU A 14 -9.55 3.59 -4.01
N LYS A 15 -9.87 3.57 -5.30
CA LYS A 15 -10.49 2.42 -5.96
C LYS A 15 -9.68 1.12 -5.78
N TYR A 16 -8.39 1.19 -6.08
CA TYR A 16 -7.53 0.00 -5.99
C TYR A 16 -7.20 -0.35 -4.55
N THR A 17 -7.10 0.65 -3.69
CA THR A 17 -6.93 0.44 -2.25
C THR A 17 -8.09 -0.35 -1.66
N LEU A 18 -9.32 0.06 -1.98
CA LEU A 18 -10.51 -0.63 -1.48
C LEU A 18 -10.64 -2.03 -2.06
N GLU A 19 -10.25 -2.22 -3.32
CA GLU A 19 -10.22 -3.56 -3.92
C GLU A 19 -9.21 -4.47 -3.22
N ALA A 20 -8.00 -3.97 -2.96
CA ALA A 20 -6.98 -4.72 -2.23
C ALA A 20 -7.45 -5.07 -0.82
N GLN A 21 -8.07 -4.12 -0.14
CA GLN A 21 -8.62 -4.34 1.20
C GLN A 21 -9.66 -5.46 1.19
N LYS A 22 -10.55 -5.45 0.22
CA LYS A 22 -11.58 -6.48 0.09
C LYS A 22 -10.96 -7.87 -0.12
N ILE A 23 -9.96 -7.97 -0.98
CA ILE A 23 -9.27 -9.22 -1.25
C ILE A 23 -8.58 -9.75 0.02
N LEU A 24 -7.88 -8.88 0.73
CA LEU A 24 -7.17 -9.26 1.94
C LEU A 24 -8.13 -9.65 3.07
N HIS A 25 -9.23 -8.94 3.23
CA HIS A 25 -10.25 -9.29 4.21
C HIS A 25 -10.86 -10.66 3.93
N ALA A 26 -11.05 -10.99 2.66
CA ALA A 26 -11.57 -12.31 2.28
C ALA A 26 -10.62 -13.43 2.67
N ASP A 27 -9.31 -13.14 2.73
CA ASP A 27 -8.28 -14.10 3.15
C ASP A 27 -8.02 -14.07 4.66
N GLY A 28 -8.77 -13.28 5.42
CA GLY A 28 -8.65 -13.23 6.87
C GLY A 28 -7.66 -12.23 7.42
N PHE A 29 -7.12 -11.35 6.59
CA PHE A 29 -6.17 -10.31 7.05
C PHE A 29 -6.90 -9.06 7.49
N GLU A 30 -6.41 -8.44 8.55
CA GLU A 30 -6.81 -7.09 8.93
C GLU A 30 -5.94 -6.08 8.19
N THR A 31 -6.52 -4.94 7.86
CA THR A 31 -5.83 -3.89 7.10
C THR A 31 -5.97 -2.53 7.76
N VAL A 32 -5.02 -1.66 7.46
CA VAL A 32 -5.08 -0.24 7.82
C VAL A 32 -4.69 0.57 6.59
N ILE A 33 -5.41 1.63 6.30
CA ILE A 33 -5.15 2.49 5.14
C ILE A 33 -4.34 3.69 5.62
N CYS A 34 -3.14 3.83 5.06
CA CYS A 34 -2.18 4.88 5.41
C CYS A 34 -1.80 5.67 4.16
N PRO A 35 -2.62 6.65 3.73
CA PRO A 35 -2.37 7.37 2.49
C PRO A 35 -1.05 8.13 2.53
N VAL A 36 -0.34 8.10 1.41
CA VAL A 36 0.88 8.88 1.20
C VAL A 36 0.48 10.23 0.62
N PHE A 37 1.12 11.31 1.06
CA PHE A 37 0.82 12.67 0.61
C PHE A 37 -0.59 13.16 0.95
N ALA A 38 -1.23 12.57 1.95
CA ALA A 38 -2.61 12.92 2.32
C ALA A 38 -2.74 14.37 2.80
N ASP A 39 -1.70 14.89 3.45
CA ASP A 39 -1.70 16.27 3.96
C ASP A 39 -1.67 17.30 2.84
N ASP A 40 -1.20 16.91 1.65
CA ASP A 40 -1.13 17.81 0.50
C ASP A 40 -2.47 17.93 -0.23
N ALA A 41 -3.36 16.96 -0.07
CA ALA A 41 -4.66 16.96 -0.73
C ALA A 41 -5.67 16.15 0.08
N PRO A 42 -6.10 16.65 1.24
CA PRO A 42 -7.02 15.91 2.11
C PRO A 42 -8.36 15.59 1.45
N GLU A 43 -8.79 16.41 0.50
CA GLU A 43 -10.04 16.18 -0.25
C GLU A 43 -9.95 15.00 -1.21
N SER A 44 -8.76 14.46 -1.44
CA SER A 44 -8.57 13.27 -2.29
C SER A 44 -8.94 11.98 -1.58
N ILE A 45 -9.17 12.04 -0.26
CA ILE A 45 -9.61 10.90 0.51
C ILE A 45 -11.12 10.90 0.59
N PRO A 46 -11.81 9.88 0.06
CA PRO A 46 -13.27 9.82 0.15
C PRO A 46 -13.76 9.85 1.59
N SER A 47 -14.88 10.51 1.83
CA SER A 47 -15.47 10.53 3.17
C SER A 47 -15.93 9.14 3.58
N GLY A 48 -15.84 8.85 4.87
CA GLY A 48 -16.25 7.55 5.41
C GLY A 48 -15.15 6.49 5.39
N ILE A 49 -13.97 6.81 4.85
CA ILE A 49 -12.83 5.88 4.88
C ILE A 49 -11.92 6.25 6.04
N GLU A 50 -11.70 5.29 6.93
CA GLU A 50 -10.77 5.48 8.03
C GLU A 50 -9.34 5.37 7.54
N THR A 51 -8.52 6.32 7.95
CA THR A 51 -7.10 6.34 7.62
C THR A 51 -6.27 6.51 8.90
N ALA A 52 -5.00 6.17 8.82
CA ALA A 52 -4.08 6.31 9.94
C ALA A 52 -2.70 6.75 9.44
N ALA A 53 -1.91 7.28 10.36
CA ALA A 53 -0.52 7.59 10.05
C ALA A 53 0.28 6.30 9.95
N LEU A 54 1.21 6.23 8.99
CA LEU A 54 1.94 5.01 8.69
C LEU A 54 2.86 4.55 9.83
N ARG A 55 3.75 5.42 10.31
CA ARG A 55 4.75 4.99 11.29
C ARG A 55 4.14 4.39 12.56
N PRO A 56 3.12 5.00 13.19
CA PRO A 56 2.50 4.36 14.36
C PRO A 56 1.85 3.02 14.05
N ALA A 57 1.30 2.87 12.85
CA ALA A 57 0.63 1.63 12.44
C ALA A 57 1.61 0.49 12.15
N LEU A 58 2.84 0.81 11.76
CA LEU A 58 3.82 -0.20 11.33
C LEU A 58 4.16 -1.22 12.42
N SER A 59 4.06 -0.84 13.69
CA SER A 59 4.36 -1.76 14.79
C SER A 59 3.46 -3.00 14.77
N ASP A 60 2.26 -2.87 14.24
CA ASP A 60 1.27 -3.95 14.19
C ASP A 60 1.16 -4.60 12.82
N CYS A 61 2.01 -4.17 11.88
CA CYS A 61 1.92 -4.63 10.49
C CYS A 61 2.99 -5.66 10.16
N GLU A 62 2.63 -6.60 9.30
CA GLU A 62 3.53 -7.63 8.77
C GLU A 62 3.92 -7.36 7.32
N LEU A 63 3.23 -6.44 6.66
CA LEU A 63 3.46 -6.11 5.26
C LEU A 63 2.95 -4.69 4.99
N ALA A 64 3.63 -3.96 4.11
CA ALA A 64 3.12 -2.71 3.56
C ALA A 64 2.90 -2.88 2.06
N ILE A 65 1.70 -2.58 1.60
CA ILE A 65 1.35 -2.58 0.18
C ILE A 65 1.25 -1.14 -0.26
N VAL A 66 2.08 -0.76 -1.23
CA VAL A 66 2.12 0.60 -1.76
C VAL A 66 1.40 0.63 -3.10
N ILE A 67 0.43 1.52 -3.24
CA ILE A 67 -0.33 1.66 -4.48
C ILE A 67 -0.02 3.02 -5.09
N GLY A 68 0.82 3.03 -6.10
CA GLY A 68 1.32 4.26 -6.73
C GLY A 68 2.46 3.95 -7.68
N GLY A 69 3.46 4.82 -7.70
CA GLY A 69 4.65 4.65 -8.54
C GLY A 69 5.91 4.60 -7.69
N ASP A 70 7.06 4.72 -8.36
CA ASP A 70 8.36 4.65 -7.69
C ASP A 70 8.54 5.73 -6.61
N GLY A 71 8.06 6.95 -6.87
CA GLY A 71 8.12 8.03 -5.89
C GLY A 71 7.32 7.72 -4.63
N THR A 72 6.17 7.08 -4.79
CA THR A 72 5.34 6.66 -3.66
C THR A 72 6.04 5.59 -2.84
N ILE A 73 6.66 4.62 -3.53
CA ILE A 73 7.42 3.55 -2.87
C ILE A 73 8.57 4.14 -2.06
N LEU A 74 9.31 5.09 -2.63
CA LEU A 74 10.42 5.73 -1.92
C LEU A 74 9.95 6.48 -0.68
N SER A 75 8.81 7.17 -0.76
CA SER A 75 8.24 7.88 0.39
C SER A 75 7.86 6.91 1.51
N VAL A 76 7.23 5.81 1.17
CA VAL A 76 6.84 4.78 2.15
C VAL A 76 8.09 4.13 2.75
N ALA A 77 9.05 3.78 1.91
CA ALA A 77 10.30 3.15 2.38
C ALA A 77 11.04 4.02 3.39
N ARG A 78 11.04 5.34 3.18
CA ARG A 78 11.65 6.28 4.14
C ARG A 78 10.95 6.25 5.49
N GLU A 79 9.63 6.21 5.49
CA GLU A 79 8.86 6.13 6.74
C GLU A 79 9.01 4.78 7.42
N MET A 80 9.32 3.74 6.67
CA MET A 80 9.52 2.39 7.20
C MET A 80 10.92 2.18 7.78
N HIS A 81 11.79 3.17 7.73
CA HIS A 81 13.13 3.07 8.28
C HIS A 81 13.09 2.64 9.76
N GLY A 82 13.82 1.61 10.08
CA GLY A 82 13.85 1.03 11.42
C GLY A 82 12.87 -0.14 11.62
N PHE A 83 12.00 -0.39 10.66
CA PHE A 83 11.09 -1.53 10.69
C PHE A 83 11.56 -2.57 9.68
N SER A 84 11.51 -3.85 10.07
CA SER A 84 11.95 -4.96 9.21
C SER A 84 10.74 -5.69 8.65
N ILE A 85 9.90 -4.98 7.92
CA ILE A 85 8.74 -5.58 7.25
C ILE A 85 8.87 -5.41 5.75
N PRO A 86 8.36 -6.38 4.96
CA PRO A 86 8.45 -6.30 3.50
C PRO A 86 7.50 -5.24 2.93
N LEU A 87 7.82 -4.80 1.72
CA LEU A 87 7.06 -3.83 0.97
C LEU A 87 6.70 -4.40 -0.38
N LEU A 88 5.44 -4.34 -0.76
CA LEU A 88 4.94 -4.76 -2.06
C LEU A 88 4.39 -3.55 -2.81
N GLY A 89 4.90 -3.32 -4.02
CA GLY A 89 4.44 -2.20 -4.85
C GLY A 89 3.44 -2.62 -5.91
N VAL A 90 2.35 -1.87 -6.02
CA VAL A 90 1.38 -1.98 -7.09
C VAL A 90 1.47 -0.74 -7.95
N ASN A 91 1.74 -0.90 -9.24
CA ASN A 91 1.99 0.20 -10.15
C ASN A 91 0.70 0.88 -10.60
N LEU A 92 0.64 2.21 -10.41
CA LEU A 92 -0.42 3.04 -10.98
C LEU A 92 0.23 4.13 -11.85
N GLY A 93 -0.07 4.12 -13.12
CA GLY A 93 0.45 5.11 -14.05
C GLY A 93 1.49 4.54 -14.99
N THR A 94 2.57 5.29 -15.22
CA THR A 94 3.64 4.84 -16.12
C THR A 94 4.40 3.68 -15.47
N LYS A 95 5.04 2.87 -16.32
CA LYS A 95 5.79 1.71 -15.88
C LYS A 95 6.88 2.11 -14.87
N GLY A 96 6.80 1.59 -13.66
CA GLY A 96 7.79 1.81 -12.63
C GLY A 96 8.80 0.68 -12.59
N PHE A 97 9.97 0.97 -12.04
CA PHE A 97 11.03 -0.03 -11.89
C PHE A 97 10.94 -0.77 -10.56
N MET A 98 10.24 -0.20 -9.58
CA MET A 98 10.18 -0.71 -8.22
C MET A 98 8.88 -1.42 -7.89
N THR A 99 7.90 -1.40 -8.79
CA THR A 99 6.62 -2.05 -8.56
C THR A 99 6.66 -3.50 -9.00
N ALA A 100 6.01 -4.39 -8.22
CA ALA A 100 5.96 -5.81 -8.48
C ALA A 100 4.67 -6.25 -9.17
N LEU A 101 3.58 -5.53 -8.95
CA LEU A 101 2.27 -5.86 -9.50
C LEU A 101 1.71 -4.70 -10.31
N GLU A 102 0.97 -5.06 -11.36
CA GLU A 102 0.11 -4.12 -12.05
C GLU A 102 -1.27 -4.13 -11.39
N PRO A 103 -2.10 -3.08 -11.57
CA PRO A 103 -3.42 -3.03 -10.91
C PRO A 103 -4.31 -4.22 -11.21
N GLU A 104 -4.26 -4.73 -12.43
CA GLU A 104 -5.07 -5.89 -12.84
C GLU A 104 -4.60 -7.20 -12.21
N GLU A 105 -3.43 -7.20 -11.59
CA GLU A 105 -2.88 -8.37 -10.91
C GLU A 105 -3.21 -8.41 -9.41
N LEU A 106 -4.06 -7.51 -8.93
CA LEU A 106 -4.43 -7.47 -7.51
C LEU A 106 -4.99 -8.79 -7.00
N SER A 107 -5.63 -9.57 -7.86
CA SER A 107 -6.13 -10.89 -7.48
C SER A 107 -5.03 -11.83 -7.00
N SER A 108 -3.78 -11.58 -7.38
CA SER A 108 -2.62 -12.35 -6.91
C SER A 108 -2.41 -12.23 -5.40
N LEU A 109 -2.98 -11.21 -4.75
CA LEU A 109 -2.93 -11.06 -3.30
C LEU A 109 -3.62 -12.21 -2.58
N ARG A 110 -4.55 -12.89 -3.25
CA ARG A 110 -5.26 -14.05 -2.68
C ARG A 110 -4.33 -15.22 -2.38
N CYS A 111 -3.21 -15.29 -3.07
CA CYS A 111 -2.21 -16.34 -2.84
C CYS A 111 -1.23 -15.95 -1.73
N GLY A 112 -1.48 -14.81 -1.08
CA GLY A 112 -0.59 -14.25 -0.11
C GLY A 112 0.53 -13.44 -0.76
N TYR A 113 1.25 -12.72 0.05
CA TYR A 113 2.32 -11.84 -0.39
C TYR A 113 3.66 -12.58 -0.34
N ARG A 114 3.82 -13.56 -1.21
CA ARG A 114 5.05 -14.36 -1.28
C ARG A 114 6.02 -13.77 -2.28
N ALA A 115 7.32 -14.07 -2.08
CA ALA A 115 8.26 -13.79 -3.15
C ALA A 115 7.76 -14.48 -4.42
N PRO A 116 7.87 -13.88 -5.62
CA PRO A 116 8.68 -12.71 -5.97
C PRO A 116 7.98 -11.36 -5.84
N TYR A 117 6.79 -11.31 -5.27
CA TYR A 117 6.02 -10.06 -5.21
C TYR A 117 6.54 -9.06 -4.19
N ILE A 118 7.30 -9.53 -3.20
CA ILE A 118 7.91 -8.67 -2.20
C ILE A 118 9.15 -8.01 -2.80
N ILE A 119 9.15 -6.67 -2.81
CA ILE A 119 10.25 -5.90 -3.40
C ILE A 119 11.45 -5.87 -2.47
N ALA A 120 11.22 -5.56 -1.19
CA ALA A 120 12.29 -5.44 -0.20
C ALA A 120 11.71 -5.47 1.20
N ALA A 121 12.56 -5.84 2.18
CA ALA A 121 12.25 -5.62 3.58
C ALA A 121 12.84 -4.26 3.96
N ALA A 122 12.05 -3.39 4.57
CA ALA A 122 12.52 -2.10 5.04
C ALA A 122 13.38 -2.28 6.29
N ARG A 123 14.46 -1.53 6.37
CA ARG A 123 15.41 -1.64 7.49
C ARG A 123 15.72 -0.28 8.11
#